data_f91942ee158594808d365e97f1bb2002
#
_entry.id   f91942ee158594808d365e97f1bb2002
#
_cell.length_a   1.000
_cell.length_b   1.000
_cell.length_c   1.000
_cell.angle_alpha   90.00
_cell.angle_beta   90.00
_cell.angle_gamma   90.00
#
_symmetry.space_group_name_H-M   'P 1'
#
loop_
_entity.id
_entity.type
_entity.pdbx_description
1 polymer ?
#
loop_
_entity_poly.entity_id
_entity_poly.type
_entity_poly.pdbx_seq_one_letter_code
_entity_poly.pdbx_strand_id
1 'polypeptide(L)'
;PVVSSAASDVYKRQFMNLVGKKARKAFEQKIDTKIKNKVLNKYAELLGNEKKLILKQNLKDANYAKKIGIKNNLISRLLINETKLKNIQNSIIKIAKLKDPVGNTLEKWKRPNGLNISKISIPIGVIGVIYESRPNVTSDVASLCFKSGNPVILKGGSEAINTNRILAKIFRKALKVNKVDENFIQFIDTKQRRVVDIMLSGMKKYIDVIIPRGGKNLVKRVQDLSNVPIIGHLEGLCHTYVDKDATLTMAKKVVYNAKLRNTSICGATETILTVSYTHLRAHETCHN
;
A
#
# COMPACT_ATOMS: atom_id res chain seq x y z
N PRO A 1 1.29 -38.73 -1.80
CA PRO A 1 2.66 -38.65 -2.28
C PRO A 1 3.33 -37.39 -1.73
N VAL A 2 4.45 -37.59 -1.04
CA VAL A 2 5.31 -36.47 -0.57
C VAL A 2 5.95 -35.87 -1.81
N VAL A 3 5.40 -34.76 -2.30
CA VAL A 3 6.02 -34.00 -3.38
C VAL A 3 7.39 -33.52 -2.86
N SER A 4 8.47 -33.85 -3.56
CA SER A 4 9.82 -33.44 -3.16
C SER A 4 9.87 -31.91 -3.03
N SER A 5 10.70 -31.38 -2.13
CA SER A 5 10.85 -29.93 -1.92
C SER A 5 11.19 -29.21 -3.22
N ALA A 6 11.99 -29.82 -4.09
CA ALA A 6 12.35 -29.33 -5.41
C ALA A 6 11.16 -29.21 -6.36
N ALA A 7 10.30 -30.25 -6.46
CA ALA A 7 9.10 -30.20 -7.30
C ALA A 7 8.10 -29.12 -6.80
N SER A 8 7.97 -28.98 -5.48
CA SER A 8 7.16 -27.91 -4.88
C SER A 8 7.69 -26.50 -5.24
N ASP A 9 9.00 -26.31 -5.30
CA ASP A 9 9.61 -25.01 -5.67
C ASP A 9 9.47 -24.70 -7.17
N VAL A 10 9.57 -25.71 -8.04
CA VAL A 10 9.29 -25.57 -9.48
C VAL A 10 7.85 -25.12 -9.71
N TYR A 11 6.87 -25.78 -9.08
CA TYR A 11 5.46 -25.39 -9.17
C TYR A 11 5.22 -23.94 -8.72
N LYS A 12 5.81 -23.53 -7.59
CA LYS A 12 5.70 -22.15 -7.10
C LYS A 12 6.27 -21.14 -8.09
N ARG A 13 7.44 -21.43 -8.68
CA ARG A 13 8.05 -20.57 -9.71
C ARG A 13 7.16 -20.46 -10.94
N GLN A 14 6.60 -21.56 -11.43
CA GLN A 14 5.67 -21.56 -12.55
C GLN A 14 4.42 -20.72 -12.26
N PHE A 15 3.82 -20.90 -11.07
CA PHE A 15 2.68 -20.09 -10.61
C PHE A 15 3.04 -18.60 -10.58
N MET A 16 4.16 -18.21 -9.97
CA MET A 16 4.58 -16.81 -9.88
C MET A 16 4.89 -16.21 -11.26
N ASN A 17 5.49 -17.00 -12.16
CA ASN A 17 5.71 -16.58 -13.56
C ASN A 17 4.38 -16.32 -14.28
N LEU A 18 3.38 -17.17 -14.06
CA LEU A 18 2.04 -16.97 -14.65
C LEU A 18 1.37 -15.69 -14.12
N VAL A 19 1.46 -15.43 -12.81
CA VAL A 19 0.98 -14.20 -12.17
C VAL A 19 1.66 -12.98 -12.81
N GLY A 20 2.99 -13.03 -12.95
CA GLY A 20 3.76 -11.96 -13.56
C GLY A 20 3.40 -11.70 -15.03
N LYS A 21 3.29 -12.76 -15.83
CA LYS A 21 2.87 -12.65 -17.25
C LYS A 21 1.49 -12.02 -17.39
N LYS A 22 0.52 -12.43 -16.55
CA LYS A 22 -0.83 -11.87 -16.55
C LYS A 22 -0.85 -10.40 -16.18
N ALA A 23 -0.06 -9.98 -15.18
CA ALA A 23 0.05 -8.58 -14.79
C ALA A 23 0.68 -7.74 -15.92
N ARG A 24 1.73 -8.23 -16.59
CA ARG A 24 2.33 -7.55 -17.76
C ARG A 24 1.34 -7.39 -18.91
N LYS A 25 0.58 -8.44 -19.23
CA LYS A 25 -0.45 -8.36 -20.26
C LYS A 25 -1.53 -7.33 -19.90
N ALA A 26 -1.97 -7.29 -18.64
CA ALA A 26 -2.93 -6.28 -18.19
C ALA A 26 -2.38 -4.85 -18.34
N PHE A 27 -1.07 -4.64 -18.14
CA PHE A 27 -0.42 -3.34 -18.29
C PHE A 27 -0.51 -2.78 -19.73
N GLU A 28 -0.63 -3.64 -20.73
CA GLU A 28 -0.78 -3.23 -22.14
C GLU A 28 -2.14 -2.55 -22.41
N GLN A 29 -3.14 -2.81 -21.55
CA GLN A 29 -4.45 -2.20 -21.69
C GLN A 29 -4.44 -0.73 -21.27
N LYS A 30 -4.59 0.18 -22.20
CA LYS A 30 -4.76 1.61 -21.92
C LYS A 30 -6.17 1.86 -21.35
N ILE A 31 -6.22 2.50 -20.18
CA ILE A 31 -7.48 2.77 -19.48
C ILE A 31 -7.60 4.28 -19.26
N ASP A 32 -8.66 4.86 -19.76
CA ASP A 32 -8.93 6.29 -19.57
C ASP A 32 -9.38 6.61 -18.13
N THR A 33 -9.28 7.87 -17.74
CA THR A 33 -9.64 8.37 -16.40
C THR A 33 -11.10 8.10 -16.06
N LYS A 34 -12.03 8.17 -17.04
CA LYS A 34 -13.47 7.95 -16.79
C LYS A 34 -13.72 6.49 -16.42
N ILE A 35 -13.09 5.54 -17.12
CA ILE A 35 -13.17 4.11 -16.81
C ILE A 35 -12.52 3.81 -15.46
N LYS A 36 -11.32 4.36 -15.17
CA LYS A 36 -10.67 4.22 -13.85
C LYS A 36 -11.61 4.64 -12.73
N ASN A 37 -12.25 5.80 -12.87
CA ASN A 37 -13.17 6.32 -11.86
C ASN A 37 -14.42 5.45 -11.72
N LYS A 38 -15.00 4.94 -12.83
CA LYS A 38 -16.14 4.00 -12.80
C LYS A 38 -15.79 2.71 -12.05
N VAL A 39 -14.63 2.13 -12.32
CA VAL A 39 -14.15 0.91 -11.63
C VAL A 39 -14.02 1.15 -10.13
N LEU A 40 -13.36 2.25 -9.73
CA LEU A 40 -13.15 2.56 -8.31
C LEU A 40 -14.48 2.80 -7.58
N ASN A 41 -15.40 3.56 -8.17
CA ASN A 41 -16.72 3.78 -7.59
C ASN A 41 -17.51 2.46 -7.49
N LYS A 42 -17.44 1.60 -8.52
CA LYS A 42 -18.07 0.27 -8.51
C LYS A 42 -17.45 -0.63 -7.44
N TYR A 43 -16.14 -0.56 -7.25
CA TYR A 43 -15.47 -1.30 -6.18
C TYR A 43 -15.98 -0.84 -4.80
N ALA A 44 -16.05 0.47 -4.54
CA ALA A 44 -16.58 1.00 -3.30
C ALA A 44 -18.04 0.58 -3.04
N GLU A 45 -18.89 0.58 -4.07
CA GLU A 45 -20.27 0.08 -4.01
C GLU A 45 -20.31 -1.41 -3.65
N LEU A 46 -19.53 -2.25 -4.34
CA LEU A 46 -19.50 -3.69 -4.11
C LEU A 46 -19.00 -4.05 -2.71
N LEU A 47 -18.05 -3.28 -2.14
CA LEU A 47 -17.62 -3.47 -0.75
C LEU A 47 -18.79 -3.26 0.24
N GLY A 48 -19.69 -2.32 -0.04
CA GLY A 48 -20.91 -2.13 0.76
C GLY A 48 -21.87 -3.30 0.64
N ASN A 49 -22.11 -3.76 -0.58
CA ASN A 49 -23.02 -4.88 -0.86
C ASN A 49 -22.54 -6.19 -0.24
N GLU A 50 -21.23 -6.43 -0.24
CA GLU A 50 -20.61 -7.65 0.29
C GLU A 50 -20.17 -7.51 1.78
N LYS A 51 -20.65 -6.47 2.49
CA LYS A 51 -20.26 -6.14 3.88
C LYS A 51 -20.30 -7.37 4.80
N LYS A 52 -21.40 -8.10 4.80
CA LYS A 52 -21.57 -9.28 5.68
C LYS A 52 -20.50 -10.36 5.42
N LEU A 53 -20.17 -10.60 4.14
CA LEU A 53 -19.15 -11.56 3.75
C LEU A 53 -17.75 -11.10 4.18
N ILE A 54 -17.42 -9.83 3.97
CA ILE A 54 -16.12 -9.25 4.36
C ILE A 54 -15.92 -9.39 5.86
N LEU A 55 -16.89 -8.96 6.67
CA LEU A 55 -16.82 -9.03 8.13
C LEU A 55 -16.70 -10.48 8.63
N LYS A 56 -17.42 -11.43 8.01
CA LYS A 56 -17.31 -12.87 8.31
C LYS A 56 -15.90 -13.41 8.04
N GLN A 57 -15.28 -13.06 6.91
CA GLN A 57 -13.92 -13.49 6.59
C GLN A 57 -12.89 -12.84 7.51
N ASN A 58 -13.09 -11.56 7.87
CA ASN A 58 -12.22 -10.86 8.80
C ASN A 58 -12.26 -11.45 10.22
N LEU A 59 -13.44 -11.85 10.67
CA LEU A 59 -13.59 -12.54 11.96
C LEU A 59 -12.82 -13.88 11.99
N LYS A 60 -12.83 -14.63 10.89
CA LYS A 60 -12.01 -15.87 10.77
C LYS A 60 -10.52 -15.58 10.92
N ASP A 61 -10.03 -14.52 10.26
CA ASP A 61 -8.63 -14.10 10.36
C ASP A 61 -8.29 -13.65 11.78
N ALA A 62 -9.15 -12.85 12.43
CA ALA A 62 -8.96 -12.40 13.79
C ALA A 62 -8.92 -13.56 14.81
N ASN A 63 -9.81 -14.54 14.67
CA ASN A 63 -9.85 -15.73 15.53
C ASN A 63 -8.58 -16.59 15.31
N TYR A 64 -8.15 -16.75 14.07
CA TYR A 64 -6.89 -17.44 13.77
C TYR A 64 -5.69 -16.71 14.38
N ALA A 65 -5.62 -15.38 14.22
CA ALA A 65 -4.55 -14.56 14.78
C ALA A 65 -4.45 -14.68 16.33
N LYS A 66 -5.61 -14.69 17.02
CA LYS A 66 -5.66 -14.94 18.47
C LYS A 66 -5.12 -16.32 18.82
N LYS A 67 -5.56 -17.36 18.08
CA LYS A 67 -5.15 -18.76 18.31
C LYS A 67 -3.63 -18.97 18.19
N ILE A 68 -2.97 -18.24 17.28
CA ILE A 68 -1.51 -18.34 17.06
C ILE A 68 -0.71 -17.34 17.88
N GLY A 69 -1.32 -16.67 18.86
CA GLY A 69 -0.63 -15.80 19.81
C GLY A 69 -0.14 -14.46 19.25
N ILE A 70 -0.78 -13.92 18.21
CA ILE A 70 -0.45 -12.59 17.70
C ILE A 70 -0.77 -11.51 18.74
N LYS A 71 0.14 -10.56 18.95
CA LYS A 71 0.00 -9.47 19.92
C LYS A 71 -1.27 -8.66 19.69
N ASN A 72 -1.95 -8.24 20.75
CA ASN A 72 -3.23 -7.55 20.69
C ASN A 72 -3.20 -6.26 19.85
N ASN A 73 -2.10 -5.52 19.85
CA ASN A 73 -1.93 -4.32 19.02
C ASN A 73 -1.93 -4.64 17.50
N LEU A 74 -1.49 -5.81 17.09
CA LEU A 74 -1.56 -6.27 15.69
C LEU A 74 -2.96 -6.80 15.36
N ILE A 75 -3.62 -7.47 16.30
CA ILE A 75 -5.02 -7.92 16.14
C ILE A 75 -5.94 -6.70 15.97
N SER A 76 -5.78 -5.63 16.73
CA SER A 76 -6.57 -4.40 16.59
C SER A 76 -6.40 -3.75 15.22
N ARG A 77 -5.23 -3.88 14.59
CA ARG A 77 -4.97 -3.43 13.20
C ARG A 77 -5.62 -4.33 12.16
N LEU A 78 -5.69 -5.64 12.44
CA LEU A 78 -6.28 -6.65 11.57
C LEU A 78 -7.81 -6.55 11.51
N LEU A 79 -8.44 -6.22 12.63
CA LEU A 79 -9.90 -6.16 12.75
C LEU A 79 -10.51 -5.07 11.87
N ILE A 80 -11.50 -5.47 11.05
CA ILE A 80 -12.39 -4.58 10.29
C ILE A 80 -13.78 -4.67 10.92
N ASN A 81 -14.29 -3.53 11.36
CA ASN A 81 -15.69 -3.34 11.73
C ASN A 81 -16.42 -2.52 10.65
N GLU A 82 -17.71 -2.28 10.82
CA GLU A 82 -18.51 -1.53 9.85
C GLU A 82 -17.96 -0.12 9.61
N THR A 83 -17.54 0.57 10.67
CA THR A 83 -16.94 1.92 10.57
C THR A 83 -15.65 1.90 9.76
N LYS A 84 -14.74 0.94 10.03
CA LYS A 84 -13.51 0.80 9.24
C LYS A 84 -13.80 0.45 7.79
N LEU A 85 -14.79 -0.42 7.52
CA LEU A 85 -15.18 -0.76 6.15
C LEU A 85 -15.74 0.47 5.42
N LYS A 86 -16.56 1.28 6.09
CA LYS A 86 -17.06 2.55 5.55
C LYS A 86 -15.91 3.53 5.25
N ASN A 87 -14.91 3.58 6.13
CA ASN A 87 -13.72 4.40 5.90
C ASN A 87 -12.93 3.92 4.66
N ILE A 88 -12.80 2.60 4.45
CA ILE A 88 -12.19 2.04 3.23
C ILE A 88 -12.98 2.49 1.99
N GLN A 89 -14.31 2.37 1.99
CA GLN A 89 -15.14 2.83 0.88
C GLN A 89 -14.92 4.33 0.58
N ASN A 90 -14.96 5.16 1.64
CA ASN A 90 -14.75 6.61 1.50
C ASN A 90 -13.34 6.94 0.97
N SER A 91 -12.31 6.19 1.38
CA SER A 91 -10.95 6.32 0.87
C SER A 91 -10.89 6.04 -0.63
N ILE A 92 -11.53 4.97 -1.09
CA ILE A 92 -11.58 4.60 -2.51
C ILE A 92 -12.30 5.68 -3.33
N ILE A 93 -13.42 6.20 -2.83
CA ILE A 93 -14.17 7.30 -3.47
C ILE A 93 -13.29 8.56 -3.58
N LYS A 94 -12.52 8.87 -2.52
CA LYS A 94 -11.55 9.99 -2.57
C LYS A 94 -10.48 9.76 -3.62
N ILE A 95 -9.92 8.54 -3.71
CA ILE A 95 -8.93 8.18 -4.74
C ILE A 95 -9.53 8.32 -6.14
N ALA A 96 -10.78 7.91 -6.36
CA ALA A 96 -11.46 8.09 -7.64
C ALA A 96 -11.53 9.56 -8.08
N LYS A 97 -11.71 10.48 -7.12
CA LYS A 97 -11.78 11.94 -7.36
C LYS A 97 -10.41 12.60 -7.58
N LEU A 98 -9.30 11.95 -7.25
CA LEU A 98 -7.97 12.50 -7.51
C LEU A 98 -7.77 12.75 -9.00
N LYS A 99 -6.99 13.78 -9.33
CA LYS A 99 -6.52 13.99 -10.70
C LYS A 99 -5.74 12.76 -11.15
N ASP A 100 -5.97 12.33 -12.39
CA ASP A 100 -5.21 11.22 -12.95
C ASP A 100 -3.74 11.65 -13.13
N PRO A 101 -2.77 10.93 -12.55
CA PRO A 101 -1.37 11.30 -12.67
C PRO A 101 -0.78 10.96 -14.04
N VAL A 102 -1.47 10.19 -14.88
CA VAL A 102 -0.97 9.69 -16.17
C VAL A 102 -1.28 10.67 -17.29
N GLY A 103 -0.32 10.89 -18.20
CA GLY A 103 -0.50 11.70 -19.40
C GLY A 103 -0.43 13.21 -19.14
N ASN A 104 -0.07 13.65 -17.95
CA ASN A 104 0.09 15.07 -17.65
C ASN A 104 1.42 15.58 -18.21
N THR A 105 1.38 16.72 -18.92
CA THR A 105 2.59 17.43 -19.28
C THR A 105 3.16 18.12 -18.05
N LEU A 106 4.36 17.72 -17.64
CA LEU A 106 5.07 18.27 -16.47
C LEU A 106 5.85 19.52 -16.86
N GLU A 107 6.49 19.48 -18.03
CA GLU A 107 7.33 20.57 -18.54
C GLU A 107 7.23 20.61 -20.08
N LYS A 108 7.41 21.80 -20.67
CA LYS A 108 7.56 22.00 -22.11
C LYS A 108 8.65 23.02 -22.37
N TRP A 109 9.48 22.76 -23.38
CA TRP A 109 10.48 23.73 -23.82
C TRP A 109 10.77 23.59 -25.29
N LYS A 110 11.26 24.67 -25.90
CA LYS A 110 11.67 24.74 -27.31
C LYS A 110 13.18 24.87 -27.38
N ARG A 111 13.81 24.11 -28.26
CA ARG A 111 15.24 24.22 -28.53
C ARG A 111 15.51 25.25 -29.61
N PRO A 112 16.76 25.84 -29.71
CA PRO A 112 17.09 26.78 -30.75
C PRO A 112 16.89 26.26 -32.19
N ASN A 113 17.04 24.95 -32.41
CA ASN A 113 16.79 24.29 -33.68
C ASN A 113 15.29 24.10 -34.03
N GLY A 114 14.37 24.64 -33.22
CA GLY A 114 12.93 24.54 -33.43
C GLY A 114 12.24 23.33 -32.82
N LEU A 115 12.98 22.35 -32.28
CA LEU A 115 12.42 21.15 -31.65
C LEU A 115 11.60 21.49 -30.40
N ASN A 116 10.34 21.05 -30.35
CA ASN A 116 9.47 21.16 -29.17
C ASN A 116 9.57 19.87 -28.35
N ILE A 117 9.98 19.98 -27.09
CA ILE A 117 10.11 18.87 -26.16
C ILE A 117 9.04 18.98 -25.08
N SER A 118 8.41 17.86 -24.73
CA SER A 118 7.44 17.77 -23.64
C SER A 118 7.80 16.59 -22.73
N LYS A 119 7.84 16.84 -21.42
CA LYS A 119 7.99 15.81 -20.38
C LYS A 119 6.61 15.39 -19.92
N ILE A 120 6.25 14.14 -20.14
CA ILE A 120 4.92 13.60 -19.86
C ILE A 120 5.04 12.52 -18.79
N SER A 121 4.12 12.53 -17.81
CA SER A 121 4.02 11.49 -16.79
C SER A 121 3.43 10.19 -17.37
N ILE A 122 4.05 9.06 -17.02
CA ILE A 122 3.62 7.72 -17.42
C ILE A 122 3.49 6.80 -16.20
N PRO A 123 2.75 5.67 -16.29
CA PRO A 123 2.77 4.66 -15.24
C PRO A 123 4.17 4.08 -15.03
N ILE A 124 4.45 3.64 -13.81
CA ILE A 124 5.74 2.99 -13.47
C ILE A 124 5.85 1.61 -14.14
N GLY A 125 4.74 0.88 -14.19
CA GLY A 125 4.68 -0.50 -14.66
C GLY A 125 3.96 -1.42 -13.67
N VAL A 126 4.39 -2.66 -13.55
CA VAL A 126 3.84 -3.62 -12.59
C VAL A 126 4.48 -3.42 -11.22
N ILE A 127 3.65 -3.17 -10.21
CA ILE A 127 4.10 -2.91 -8.84
C ILE A 127 3.90 -4.17 -7.99
N GLY A 128 4.93 -4.61 -7.30
CA GLY A 128 4.85 -5.64 -6.27
C GLY A 128 4.66 -5.01 -4.90
N VAL A 129 3.67 -5.45 -4.12
CA VAL A 129 3.46 -4.93 -2.75
C VAL A 129 3.42 -6.06 -1.75
N ILE A 130 4.31 -6.01 -0.75
CA ILE A 130 4.42 -6.99 0.32
C ILE A 130 4.06 -6.28 1.62
N TYR A 131 3.00 -6.77 2.33
CA TYR A 131 2.48 -6.07 3.50
C TYR A 131 2.01 -7.02 4.61
N GLU A 132 1.97 -6.53 5.84
CA GLU A 132 1.63 -7.27 7.05
C GLU A 132 0.38 -6.68 7.72
N SER A 133 -0.38 -7.55 8.40
CA SER A 133 -1.44 -7.25 9.41
C SER A 133 -2.36 -6.04 9.14
N ARG A 134 -2.61 -5.69 7.88
CA ARG A 134 -3.42 -4.51 7.51
C ARG A 134 -4.26 -4.80 6.27
N PRO A 135 -5.44 -5.41 6.42
CA PRO A 135 -6.29 -5.77 5.28
C PRO A 135 -6.71 -4.57 4.42
N ASN A 136 -6.90 -3.38 5.03
CA ASN A 136 -7.22 -2.16 4.30
C ASN A 136 -6.16 -1.80 3.23
N VAL A 137 -4.89 -2.18 3.46
CA VAL A 137 -3.80 -1.95 2.48
C VAL A 137 -4.13 -2.62 1.14
N THR A 138 -4.77 -3.79 1.15
CA THR A 138 -5.23 -4.45 -0.08
C THR A 138 -6.08 -3.52 -0.94
N SER A 139 -7.06 -2.85 -0.33
CA SER A 139 -7.96 -1.94 -1.05
C SER A 139 -7.31 -0.62 -1.40
N ASP A 140 -6.61 0.00 -0.46
CA ASP A 140 -6.00 1.32 -0.64
C ASP A 140 -4.92 1.28 -1.72
N VAL A 141 -3.98 0.33 -1.61
CA VAL A 141 -2.86 0.19 -2.55
C VAL A 141 -3.35 -0.24 -3.93
N ALA A 142 -4.27 -1.22 -4.01
CA ALA A 142 -4.85 -1.63 -5.28
C ALA A 142 -5.53 -0.45 -5.99
N SER A 143 -6.26 0.39 -5.25
CA SER A 143 -6.96 1.55 -5.80
C SER A 143 -5.98 2.63 -6.29
N LEU A 144 -4.92 2.91 -5.55
CA LEU A 144 -3.89 3.87 -5.94
C LEU A 144 -3.10 3.40 -7.16
N CYS A 145 -2.66 2.13 -7.17
CA CYS A 145 -1.98 1.54 -8.31
C CYS A 145 -2.86 1.57 -9.56
N PHE A 146 -4.11 1.14 -9.44
CA PHE A 146 -5.05 1.16 -10.56
C PHE A 146 -5.33 2.58 -11.06
N LYS A 147 -5.54 3.56 -10.16
CA LYS A 147 -5.75 4.97 -10.52
C LYS A 147 -4.55 5.53 -11.29
N SER A 148 -3.34 5.15 -10.94
CA SER A 148 -2.11 5.55 -11.61
C SER A 148 -1.72 4.66 -12.80
N GLY A 149 -2.61 3.75 -13.25
CA GLY A 149 -2.41 2.92 -14.43
C GLY A 149 -1.41 1.78 -14.26
N ASN A 150 -1.13 1.39 -13.02
CA ASN A 150 -0.17 0.34 -12.68
C ASN A 150 -0.88 -0.93 -12.24
N PRO A 151 -0.70 -2.08 -12.92
CA PRO A 151 -1.07 -3.37 -12.35
C PRO A 151 -0.31 -3.65 -11.06
N VAL A 152 -0.95 -4.33 -10.12
CA VAL A 152 -0.34 -4.63 -8.83
C VAL A 152 -0.40 -6.11 -8.50
N ILE A 153 0.70 -6.64 -7.97
CA ILE A 153 0.81 -7.99 -7.41
C ILE A 153 0.92 -7.85 -5.89
N LEU A 154 -0.14 -8.26 -5.21
CA LEU A 154 -0.32 -8.11 -3.77
C LEU A 154 0.06 -9.37 -3.03
N LYS A 155 0.94 -9.29 -2.05
CA LYS A 155 1.27 -10.36 -1.11
C LYS A 155 1.08 -9.88 0.32
N GLY A 156 -0.09 -10.13 0.87
CA GLY A 156 -0.41 -9.85 2.27
C GLY A 156 0.10 -10.91 3.24
N GLY A 157 0.12 -10.57 4.53
CA GLY A 157 0.43 -11.48 5.61
C GLY A 157 -0.55 -12.66 5.70
N SER A 158 -0.07 -13.78 6.24
CA SER A 158 -0.86 -15.01 6.38
C SER A 158 -2.02 -14.90 7.36
N GLU A 159 -1.90 -13.98 8.32
CA GLU A 159 -2.88 -13.69 9.35
C GLU A 159 -4.13 -12.96 8.83
N ALA A 160 -4.05 -12.36 7.63
CA ALA A 160 -5.13 -11.61 7.00
C ALA A 160 -5.59 -12.23 5.66
N ILE A 161 -5.25 -13.47 5.39
CA ILE A 161 -5.37 -14.06 4.05
C ILE A 161 -6.81 -14.13 3.54
N ASN A 162 -7.78 -14.44 4.42
CA ASN A 162 -9.18 -14.54 4.02
C ASN A 162 -9.77 -13.17 3.69
N THR A 163 -9.46 -12.17 4.50
CA THR A 163 -9.89 -10.78 4.27
C THR A 163 -9.24 -10.21 3.00
N ASN A 164 -7.94 -10.37 2.83
CA ASN A 164 -7.23 -9.88 1.64
C ASN A 164 -7.76 -10.53 0.36
N ARG A 165 -8.02 -11.85 0.39
CA ARG A 165 -8.60 -12.61 -0.72
C ARG A 165 -9.95 -12.06 -1.15
N ILE A 166 -10.87 -11.82 -0.20
CA ILE A 166 -12.21 -11.32 -0.53
C ILE A 166 -12.15 -9.89 -1.06
N LEU A 167 -11.33 -9.01 -0.48
CA LEU A 167 -11.17 -7.64 -0.96
C LEU A 167 -10.62 -7.61 -2.39
N ALA A 168 -9.58 -8.39 -2.69
CA ALA A 168 -9.04 -8.51 -4.04
C ALA A 168 -10.05 -9.09 -5.03
N LYS A 169 -10.82 -10.12 -4.62
CA LYS A 169 -11.88 -10.73 -5.44
C LYS A 169 -12.96 -9.72 -5.82
N ILE A 170 -13.40 -8.90 -4.86
CA ILE A 170 -14.41 -7.87 -5.11
C ILE A 170 -13.86 -6.80 -6.06
N PHE A 171 -12.58 -6.42 -5.94
CA PHE A 171 -11.98 -5.48 -6.87
C PHE A 171 -11.91 -6.06 -8.30
N ARG A 172 -11.48 -7.31 -8.45
CA ARG A 172 -11.48 -8.00 -9.74
C ARG A 172 -12.88 -8.07 -10.36
N LYS A 173 -13.94 -8.26 -9.55
CA LYS A 173 -15.34 -8.18 -9.99
C LYS A 173 -15.69 -6.78 -10.54
N ALA A 174 -15.24 -5.71 -9.86
CA ALA A 174 -15.44 -4.34 -10.34
C ALA A 174 -14.75 -4.07 -11.68
N LEU A 175 -13.52 -4.59 -11.88
CA LEU A 175 -12.81 -4.53 -13.16
C LEU A 175 -13.60 -5.22 -14.27
N LYS A 176 -14.01 -6.48 -14.06
CA LYS A 176 -14.79 -7.26 -15.03
C LYS A 176 -16.08 -6.57 -15.47
N VAL A 177 -16.85 -6.04 -14.53
CA VAL A 177 -18.12 -5.33 -14.81
C VAL A 177 -17.88 -4.11 -15.73
N ASN A 178 -16.71 -3.49 -15.64
CA ASN A 178 -16.33 -2.34 -16.47
C ASN A 178 -15.48 -2.73 -17.69
N LYS A 179 -15.42 -4.02 -18.06
CA LYS A 179 -14.66 -4.55 -19.22
C LYS A 179 -13.16 -4.24 -19.16
N VAL A 180 -12.60 -4.17 -17.95
CA VAL A 180 -11.17 -4.01 -17.69
C VAL A 180 -10.59 -5.36 -17.31
N ASP A 181 -9.34 -5.64 -17.76
CA ASP A 181 -8.65 -6.88 -17.41
C ASP A 181 -8.51 -7.00 -15.89
N GLU A 182 -9.10 -8.06 -15.33
CA GLU A 182 -9.04 -8.32 -13.89
C GLU A 182 -7.62 -8.55 -13.36
N ASN A 183 -6.67 -8.84 -14.25
CA ASN A 183 -5.28 -9.07 -13.90
C ASN A 183 -4.50 -7.78 -13.56
N PHE A 184 -5.14 -6.61 -13.66
CA PHE A 184 -4.62 -5.40 -13.00
C PHE A 184 -4.43 -5.59 -11.50
N ILE A 185 -5.25 -6.46 -10.88
CA ILE A 185 -5.15 -6.77 -9.45
C ILE A 185 -4.89 -8.26 -9.30
N GLN A 186 -3.66 -8.59 -8.95
CA GLN A 186 -3.23 -9.95 -8.64
C GLN A 186 -3.02 -10.09 -7.13
N PHE A 187 -3.64 -11.10 -6.52
CA PHE A 187 -3.41 -11.43 -5.12
C PHE A 187 -2.76 -12.81 -5.02
N ILE A 188 -1.62 -12.88 -4.35
CA ILE A 188 -0.91 -14.14 -4.11
C ILE A 188 -1.53 -14.83 -2.91
N ASP A 189 -2.45 -15.76 -3.21
CA ASP A 189 -3.26 -16.48 -2.23
C ASP A 189 -2.54 -17.71 -1.67
N THR A 190 -1.50 -17.47 -0.88
CA THR A 190 -0.78 -18.54 -0.17
C THR A 190 -0.15 -18.02 1.13
N LYS A 191 -0.08 -18.90 2.14
CA LYS A 191 0.61 -18.63 3.40
C LYS A 191 2.13 -18.87 3.32
N GLN A 192 2.60 -19.48 2.26
CA GLN A 192 4.01 -19.89 2.14
C GLN A 192 4.92 -18.66 1.96
N ARG A 193 5.94 -18.54 2.82
CA ARG A 193 6.91 -17.44 2.78
C ARG A 193 7.84 -17.51 1.56
N ARG A 194 8.08 -18.70 1.02
CA ARG A 194 8.95 -18.92 -0.16
C ARG A 194 8.52 -18.14 -1.40
N VAL A 195 7.20 -17.88 -1.57
CA VAL A 195 6.71 -17.06 -2.69
C VAL A 195 7.17 -15.59 -2.61
N VAL A 196 7.44 -15.09 -1.39
CA VAL A 196 8.04 -13.76 -1.21
C VAL A 196 9.45 -13.75 -1.77
N ASP A 197 10.26 -14.76 -1.45
CA ASP A 197 11.65 -14.86 -1.97
C ASP A 197 11.65 -14.95 -3.50
N ILE A 198 10.71 -15.72 -4.09
CA ILE A 198 10.54 -15.78 -5.55
C ILE A 198 10.13 -14.41 -6.11
N MET A 199 9.24 -13.70 -5.43
CA MET A 199 8.81 -12.36 -5.84
C MET A 199 9.98 -11.37 -5.84
N LEU A 200 10.86 -11.44 -4.84
CA LEU A 200 12.02 -10.56 -4.68
C LEU A 200 13.14 -10.87 -5.67
N SER A 201 13.52 -12.14 -5.80
CA SER A 201 14.69 -12.56 -6.57
C SER A 201 14.39 -13.04 -8.00
N GLY A 202 13.19 -13.61 -8.22
CA GLY A 202 12.85 -14.31 -9.46
C GLY A 202 11.92 -13.58 -10.41
N MET A 203 11.37 -12.42 -10.02
CA MET A 203 10.34 -11.73 -10.83
C MET A 203 10.79 -10.41 -11.47
N LYS A 204 12.09 -10.11 -11.51
CA LYS A 204 12.66 -8.90 -12.15
C LYS A 204 12.15 -8.65 -13.57
N LYS A 205 11.84 -9.72 -14.31
CA LYS A 205 11.28 -9.68 -15.65
C LYS A 205 9.82 -9.17 -15.69
N TYR A 206 9.10 -9.27 -14.57
CA TYR A 206 7.66 -8.99 -14.51
C TYR A 206 7.29 -7.83 -13.60
N ILE A 207 8.10 -7.52 -12.59
CA ILE A 207 7.85 -6.47 -11.60
C ILE A 207 8.88 -5.35 -11.81
N ASP A 208 8.42 -4.11 -11.89
CA ASP A 208 9.28 -2.93 -12.08
C ASP A 208 9.74 -2.35 -10.75
N VAL A 209 8.90 -2.41 -9.72
CA VAL A 209 9.21 -1.91 -8.38
C VAL A 209 8.50 -2.71 -7.31
N ILE A 210 9.17 -2.90 -6.16
CA ILE A 210 8.58 -3.53 -4.96
C ILE A 210 8.45 -2.49 -3.86
N ILE A 211 7.28 -2.49 -3.20
CA ILE A 211 6.96 -1.62 -2.08
C ILE A 211 6.67 -2.49 -0.85
N PRO A 212 7.61 -2.60 0.11
CA PRO A 212 7.34 -3.25 1.39
C PRO A 212 6.54 -2.34 2.32
N ARG A 213 5.54 -2.90 3.02
CA ARG A 213 4.72 -2.23 4.02
C ARG A 213 4.55 -3.09 5.26
N GLY A 214 5.48 -2.97 6.20
CA GLY A 214 5.47 -3.79 7.41
C GLY A 214 6.49 -3.32 8.43
N GLY A 215 6.86 -4.20 9.34
CA GLY A 215 7.89 -3.93 10.34
C GLY A 215 9.30 -3.92 9.74
N LYS A 216 10.26 -3.43 10.53
CA LYS A 216 11.69 -3.29 10.21
C LYS A 216 12.28 -4.56 9.58
N ASN A 217 11.94 -5.73 10.15
CA ASN A 217 12.46 -7.02 9.67
C ASN A 217 11.99 -7.36 8.26
N LEU A 218 10.73 -7.05 7.90
CA LEU A 218 10.23 -7.24 6.55
C LEU A 218 10.95 -6.33 5.57
N VAL A 219 11.05 -5.04 5.89
CA VAL A 219 11.68 -4.05 5.01
C VAL A 219 13.15 -4.40 4.78
N LYS A 220 13.89 -4.72 5.84
CA LYS A 220 15.29 -5.15 5.74
C LYS A 220 15.43 -6.40 4.87
N ARG A 221 14.61 -7.44 5.11
CA ARG A 221 14.63 -8.65 4.27
C ARG A 221 14.38 -8.36 2.79
N VAL A 222 13.45 -7.45 2.50
CA VAL A 222 13.17 -7.03 1.11
C VAL A 222 14.38 -6.34 0.51
N GLN A 223 15.04 -5.45 1.26
CA GLN A 223 16.26 -4.77 0.81
C GLN A 223 17.42 -5.73 0.55
N ASP A 224 17.59 -6.72 1.43
CA ASP A 224 18.72 -7.68 1.33
C ASP A 224 18.55 -8.68 0.18
N LEU A 225 17.31 -9.05 -0.18
CA LEU A 225 17.02 -10.15 -1.12
C LEU A 225 16.48 -9.70 -2.48
N SER A 226 16.14 -8.43 -2.66
CA SER A 226 15.48 -8.01 -3.89
C SER A 226 16.44 -7.70 -5.02
N ASN A 227 16.19 -8.35 -6.16
CA ASN A 227 16.80 -8.01 -7.46
C ASN A 227 15.93 -7.02 -8.26
N VAL A 228 14.79 -6.57 -7.69
CA VAL A 228 13.88 -5.59 -8.26
C VAL A 228 14.07 -4.27 -7.49
N PRO A 229 14.01 -3.11 -8.14
CA PRO A 229 14.03 -1.81 -7.45
C PRO A 229 13.01 -1.73 -6.33
N ILE A 230 13.37 -1.07 -5.22
CA ILE A 230 12.54 -0.97 -4.01
C ILE A 230 12.23 0.49 -3.71
N ILE A 231 10.96 0.76 -3.37
CA ILE A 231 10.54 2.00 -2.73
C ILE A 231 10.08 1.66 -1.32
N GLY A 232 10.91 1.94 -0.33
CA GLY A 232 10.61 1.64 1.06
C GLY A 232 11.48 2.43 2.01
N HIS A 233 11.10 2.46 3.27
CA HIS A 233 11.87 3.07 4.35
C HIS A 233 11.94 2.12 5.56
N LEU A 234 13.06 2.15 6.27
CA LEU A 234 13.26 1.37 7.50
C LEU A 234 12.64 2.07 8.70
N GLU A 235 12.91 3.35 8.84
CA GLU A 235 12.47 4.21 9.95
C GLU A 235 12.08 5.59 9.43
N GLY A 236 11.16 6.26 10.14
CA GLY A 236 10.84 7.66 9.94
C GLY A 236 11.46 8.47 11.07
N LEU A 237 12.40 9.35 10.76
CA LEU A 237 12.93 10.34 11.69
C LEU A 237 12.13 11.62 11.55
N CYS A 238 11.05 11.74 12.33
CA CYS A 238 10.13 12.85 12.21
C CYS A 238 10.52 14.01 13.14
N HIS A 239 10.71 15.18 12.54
CA HIS A 239 11.06 16.39 13.25
C HIS A 239 9.90 17.38 13.22
N THR A 240 9.67 18.06 14.33
CA THR A 240 8.79 19.24 14.41
C THR A 240 9.65 20.46 14.68
N TYR A 241 9.70 21.36 13.70
CA TYR A 241 10.40 22.65 13.88
C TYR A 241 9.43 23.70 14.39
N VAL A 242 9.80 24.38 15.47
CA VAL A 242 9.07 25.49 16.07
C VAL A 242 9.80 26.78 15.71
N ASP A 243 9.23 27.51 14.77
CA ASP A 243 9.76 28.78 14.32
C ASP A 243 9.58 29.90 15.35
N LYS A 244 10.40 30.95 15.24
CA LYS A 244 10.31 32.14 16.08
C LYS A 244 8.95 32.84 16.08
N ASP A 245 8.28 32.79 14.94
CA ASP A 245 6.99 33.45 14.72
C ASP A 245 5.81 32.59 15.16
N ALA A 246 6.06 31.33 15.60
CA ALA A 246 5.02 30.43 16.12
C ALA A 246 4.54 30.90 17.48
N THR A 247 3.22 30.99 17.67
CA THR A 247 2.66 31.25 19.00
C THR A 247 2.84 30.01 19.90
N LEU A 248 3.20 30.22 21.17
CA LEU A 248 3.43 29.13 22.12
C LEU A 248 2.23 28.20 22.23
N THR A 249 1.01 28.74 22.23
CA THR A 249 -0.23 27.95 22.30
C THR A 249 -0.39 27.02 21.11
N MET A 250 -0.11 27.49 19.89
CA MET A 250 -0.17 26.67 18.68
C MET A 250 0.95 25.63 18.68
N ALA A 251 2.19 26.03 19.01
CA ALA A 251 3.33 25.12 19.09
C ALA A 251 3.07 23.96 20.05
N LYS A 252 2.59 24.23 21.28
CA LYS A 252 2.21 23.19 22.25
C LYS A 252 1.16 22.23 21.69
N LYS A 253 0.08 22.73 21.08
CA LYS A 253 -0.99 21.88 20.49
C LYS A 253 -0.47 21.00 19.36
N VAL A 254 0.35 21.55 18.47
CA VAL A 254 0.90 20.79 17.32
C VAL A 254 1.88 19.72 17.82
N VAL A 255 2.82 20.07 18.66
CA VAL A 255 3.82 19.13 19.20
C VAL A 255 3.14 18.02 20.00
N TYR A 256 2.21 18.37 20.88
CA TYR A 256 1.42 17.40 21.64
C TYR A 256 0.69 16.41 20.72
N ASN A 257 -0.03 16.91 19.72
CA ASN A 257 -0.74 16.06 18.78
C ASN A 257 0.23 15.22 17.93
N ALA A 258 1.31 15.81 17.43
CA ALA A 258 2.29 15.14 16.57
C ALA A 258 3.01 13.98 17.30
N LYS A 259 3.24 14.10 18.60
CA LYS A 259 3.87 13.04 19.43
C LYS A 259 2.85 12.09 20.03
N LEU A 260 1.83 12.59 20.72
CA LEU A 260 1.03 11.82 21.66
C LEU A 260 -0.27 11.27 21.09
N ARG A 261 -0.74 11.76 19.94
CA ARG A 261 -1.92 11.18 19.29
C ARG A 261 -1.78 9.67 19.04
N ASN A 262 -0.61 9.24 18.59
CA ASN A 262 -0.28 7.84 18.42
C ASN A 262 1.23 7.63 18.34
N THR A 263 1.85 7.28 19.44
CA THR A 263 3.31 7.09 19.56
C THR A 263 3.86 5.88 18.80
N SER A 264 2.99 4.98 18.34
CA SER A 264 3.39 3.74 17.66
C SER A 264 3.43 3.84 16.13
N ILE A 265 3.21 5.01 15.55
CA ILE A 265 3.30 5.23 14.11
C ILE A 265 4.63 5.86 13.73
N CYS A 266 5.10 5.52 12.51
CA CYS A 266 6.35 6.07 11.96
C CYS A 266 6.32 7.58 11.70
N GLY A 267 5.16 8.24 11.78
CA GLY A 267 4.99 9.69 11.63
C GLY A 267 4.89 10.44 12.97
N ALA A 268 5.09 9.77 14.11
CA ALA A 268 5.13 10.47 15.40
C ALA A 268 6.43 11.27 15.50
N THR A 269 6.33 12.52 15.99
CA THR A 269 7.51 13.37 16.19
C THR A 269 8.50 12.72 17.16
N GLU A 270 9.76 12.65 16.76
CA GLU A 270 10.86 12.14 17.59
C GLU A 270 11.77 13.26 18.08
N THR A 271 11.95 14.30 17.28
CA THR A 271 12.80 15.43 17.60
C THR A 271 12.03 16.73 17.46
N ILE A 272 12.17 17.61 18.46
CA ILE A 272 11.68 18.99 18.39
C ILE A 272 12.87 19.88 18.17
N LEU A 273 12.83 20.66 17.09
CA LEU A 273 13.82 21.68 16.76
C LEU A 273 13.24 23.06 17.07
N THR A 274 13.98 23.85 17.83
CA THR A 274 13.58 25.22 18.20
C THR A 274 14.72 26.19 17.92
N VAL A 275 14.39 27.46 17.72
CA VAL A 275 15.43 28.52 17.68
C VAL A 275 15.94 28.81 19.10
N SER A 276 17.20 29.25 19.24
CA SER A 276 17.91 29.35 20.52
C SER A 276 17.16 30.11 21.62
N TYR A 277 16.44 31.14 21.30
CA TYR A 277 15.66 31.95 22.25
C TYR A 277 14.28 31.37 22.59
N THR A 278 13.77 30.37 21.87
CA THR A 278 12.57 29.60 22.27
C THR A 278 12.94 28.44 23.20
N HIS A 279 14.21 28.06 23.23
CA HIS A 279 14.73 27.00 24.12
C HIS A 279 14.57 27.34 25.60
N LEU A 280 14.80 28.59 25.98
CA LEU A 280 14.61 29.07 27.37
C LEU A 280 13.16 28.89 27.87
N ARG A 281 12.16 29.04 26.98
CA ARG A 281 10.74 28.82 27.33
C ARG A 281 10.36 27.35 27.51
N ALA A 282 11.12 26.42 26.94
CA ALA A 282 10.89 24.99 27.12
C ALA A 282 11.41 24.50 28.47
N HIS A 283 12.45 25.10 29.03
CA HIS A 283 12.99 24.76 30.35
C HIS A 283 12.09 25.22 31.53
N GLU A 284 11.37 26.35 31.36
CA GLU A 284 10.44 26.84 32.38
C GLU A 284 9.22 25.92 32.59
N THR A 285 8.93 25.01 31.66
CA THR A 285 7.83 24.04 31.80
C THR A 285 8.24 22.71 32.46
N CYS A 286 9.52 22.49 32.76
CA CYS A 286 10.02 21.30 33.40
C CYS A 286 10.20 21.45 34.92
N HIS A 287 9.91 22.61 35.49
CA HIS A 287 10.08 22.91 36.91
C HIS A 287 8.79 23.22 37.70
N ASN A 288 7.61 22.89 37.12
CA ASN A 288 6.34 22.99 37.89
C ASN A 288 5.55 21.68 37.80
#